data_579034c90ebf7fdb665574e96b207b4f
#
_entry.id   579034c90ebf7fdb665574e96b207b4f
#
_cell.length_a   1.000
_cell.length_b   1.000
_cell.length_c   1.000
_cell.angle_alpha   90.00
_cell.angle_beta   90.00
_cell.angle_gamma   90.00
#
_symmetry.space_group_name_H-M   'P 1'
#
loop_
_entity.id
_entity.type
_entity.pdbx_description
1 polymer ?
#
loop_
_entity_poly.entity_id
_entity_poly.type
_entity_poly.pdbx_seq_one_letter_code
_entity_poly.pdbx_strand_id
1 'polypeptide(L)'
;MKKFLSLATALLLVGALAVFAGCGKGERSGVIKGNYTEPTKAELQSALDAIDTEKLLGDTEAEGWKTGMSLGANLSYEMSAAGEKMSMSFDLSHKISAESAQDALDLKGEGSLALQTNLAGEKEKYTVKTYNDMKNIYLDASAHANGENQNAKVRISIADIFDGYGDMLPIEPVGPTDAALPTDADALLKELADSGFTLAMDTSDGIKIKLTANESVFTEILEGVNGSLPSTGIPATGEYFSFSKDSYMEFYLHVGADGLLKKVTARMDLDGAFDFSGLGDAAAEALGKMTMRIKGAFELEIGEVSVSMPSDLSDYQAYN
;
A
#
# COMPACT_ATOMS: atom_id res chain seq x y z
N MET A 1 19.96 -8.91 -8.11
CA MET A 1 19.54 -7.54 -7.83
C MET A 1 18.25 -7.15 -8.55
N LYS A 2 18.17 -7.09 -9.88
CA LYS A 2 16.96 -6.62 -10.57
C LYS A 2 15.65 -7.39 -10.26
N LYS A 3 15.67 -8.69 -9.96
CA LYS A 3 14.46 -9.53 -9.79
C LYS A 3 13.83 -9.45 -8.40
N PHE A 4 14.62 -9.30 -7.34
CA PHE A 4 14.10 -9.14 -5.99
C PHE A 4 13.68 -7.68 -5.73
N LEU A 5 14.43 -6.74 -6.29
CA LEU A 5 13.99 -5.35 -6.37
C LEU A 5 12.62 -5.27 -7.06
N SER A 6 12.35 -6.13 -8.07
CA SER A 6 11.04 -6.18 -8.73
C SER A 6 9.94 -6.78 -7.83
N LEU A 7 10.21 -7.74 -6.95
CA LEU A 7 9.20 -8.25 -6.01
C LEU A 7 8.98 -7.26 -4.84
N ALA A 8 10.06 -6.75 -4.26
CA ALA A 8 9.97 -5.67 -3.27
C ALA A 8 9.40 -4.40 -3.91
N THR A 9 9.77 -4.08 -5.15
CA THR A 9 9.19 -2.97 -5.92
C THR A 9 7.78 -3.28 -6.40
N ALA A 10 7.42 -4.52 -6.72
CA ALA A 10 6.04 -4.92 -7.00
C ALA A 10 5.18 -4.90 -5.72
N LEU A 11 5.70 -5.35 -4.57
CA LEU A 11 5.05 -5.20 -3.27
C LEU A 11 4.99 -3.73 -2.83
N LEU A 12 6.02 -2.93 -3.11
CA LEU A 12 6.04 -1.48 -2.89
C LEU A 12 5.20 -0.73 -3.93
N LEU A 13 5.15 -1.17 -5.19
CA LEU A 13 4.27 -0.61 -6.23
C LEU A 13 2.81 -1.04 -6.02
N VAL A 14 2.55 -2.26 -5.59
CA VAL A 14 1.21 -2.67 -5.12
C VAL A 14 0.85 -1.87 -3.87
N GLY A 15 1.78 -1.67 -2.94
CA GLY A 15 1.62 -0.76 -1.80
C GLY A 15 1.44 0.70 -2.24
N ALA A 16 2.21 1.19 -3.21
CA ALA A 16 2.11 2.56 -3.72
C ALA A 16 0.90 2.75 -4.65
N LEU A 17 0.53 1.78 -5.47
CA LEU A 17 -0.72 1.80 -6.25
C LEU A 17 -1.94 1.64 -5.34
N ALA A 18 -1.82 0.91 -4.23
CA ALA A 18 -2.81 0.88 -3.17
C ALA A 18 -2.95 2.26 -2.48
N VAL A 19 -1.92 3.07 -2.45
CA VAL A 19 -1.97 4.47 -1.99
C VAL A 19 -2.88 5.32 -2.89
N PHE A 20 -3.15 4.92 -4.12
CA PHE A 20 -4.02 5.66 -5.05
C PHE A 20 -5.47 5.18 -5.14
N ALA A 21 -5.88 4.14 -4.43
CA ALA A 21 -7.23 3.58 -4.51
C ALA A 21 -7.86 3.24 -3.15
N GLY A 22 -8.63 4.06 -2.56
CA GLY A 22 -9.78 4.02 -1.67
C GLY A 22 -9.73 3.60 -0.18
N CYS A 23 -10.44 3.94 0.76
CA CYS A 23 -10.41 4.07 2.22
C CYS A 23 -11.29 3.15 3.07
N GLY A 24 -10.92 2.88 4.32
CA GLY A 24 -11.75 2.32 5.39
C GLY A 24 -11.35 2.81 6.78
N LYS A 25 -12.33 3.00 7.65
CA LYS A 25 -12.11 3.51 9.00
C LYS A 25 -11.54 2.43 9.91
N GLY A 26 -10.38 2.66 10.51
CA GLY A 26 -9.77 1.86 11.57
C GLY A 26 -8.24 2.00 11.57
N GLU A 27 -7.62 2.04 12.73
CA GLU A 27 -6.17 1.85 12.83
C GLU A 27 -5.84 0.43 12.39
N ARG A 28 -5.19 0.30 11.23
CA ARG A 28 -4.65 -0.98 10.77
C ARG A 28 -3.36 -1.24 11.51
N SER A 29 -3.21 -2.46 12.00
CA SER A 29 -1.96 -2.82 12.68
C SER A 29 -0.82 -3.07 11.72
N GLY A 30 -1.13 -3.48 10.47
CA GLY A 30 -0.14 -3.90 9.49
C GLY A 30 0.72 -5.08 9.96
N VAL A 31 0.25 -5.84 10.96
CA VAL A 31 1.00 -6.92 11.61
C VAL A 31 0.28 -8.24 11.46
N ILE A 32 0.98 -9.25 10.98
CA ILE A 32 0.57 -10.65 11.11
C ILE A 32 1.18 -11.19 12.40
N LYS A 33 0.32 -11.58 13.35
CA LYS A 33 0.79 -12.13 14.63
C LYS A 33 1.45 -13.49 14.43
N GLY A 34 2.57 -13.73 15.12
CA GLY A 34 3.31 -14.98 15.08
C GLY A 34 4.48 -14.99 16.04
N ASN A 35 5.07 -16.17 16.22
CA ASN A 35 6.31 -16.37 16.99
C ASN A 35 7.49 -16.38 16.02
N TYR A 36 7.84 -15.20 15.51
CA TYR A 36 8.87 -15.04 14.49
C TYR A 36 10.26 -15.29 15.04
N THR A 37 10.99 -16.21 14.43
CA THR A 37 12.40 -16.50 14.71
C THR A 37 13.20 -16.48 13.42
N GLU A 38 14.49 -16.23 13.51
CA GLU A 38 15.40 -16.37 12.38
C GLU A 38 15.42 -17.85 11.95
N PRO A 39 15.06 -18.17 10.70
CA PRO A 39 15.00 -19.56 10.25
C PRO A 39 16.40 -20.10 9.97
N THR A 40 16.58 -21.38 10.19
CA THR A 40 17.71 -22.11 9.59
C THR A 40 17.52 -22.19 8.06
N LYS A 41 18.62 -22.42 7.34
CA LYS A 41 18.54 -22.63 5.88
C LYS A 41 17.58 -23.76 5.49
N ALA A 42 17.60 -24.86 6.25
CA ALA A 42 16.75 -26.01 5.98
C ALA A 42 15.27 -25.69 6.21
N GLU A 43 14.93 -24.92 7.23
CA GLU A 43 13.56 -24.46 7.48
C GLU A 43 13.07 -23.52 6.38
N LEU A 44 13.92 -22.55 5.98
CA LEU A 44 13.58 -21.64 4.91
C LEU A 44 13.41 -22.38 3.56
N GLN A 45 14.33 -23.30 3.22
CA GLN A 45 14.21 -24.09 1.99
C GLN A 45 12.93 -24.92 2.00
N SER A 46 12.60 -25.58 3.12
CA SER A 46 11.37 -26.35 3.26
C SER A 46 10.11 -25.46 3.08
N ALA A 47 10.14 -24.23 3.58
CA ALA A 47 9.06 -23.28 3.40
C ALA A 47 8.93 -22.82 1.94
N LEU A 48 10.05 -22.52 1.26
CA LEU A 48 10.04 -22.16 -0.16
C LEU A 48 9.52 -23.30 -1.04
N ASP A 49 9.95 -24.53 -0.77
CA ASP A 49 9.52 -25.72 -1.50
C ASP A 49 8.02 -26.02 -1.29
N ALA A 50 7.45 -25.60 -0.17
CA ALA A 50 6.04 -25.79 0.14
C ALA A 50 5.12 -24.72 -0.48
N ILE A 51 5.67 -23.60 -0.97
CA ILE A 51 4.91 -22.54 -1.65
C ILE A 51 4.79 -22.90 -3.13
N ASP A 52 3.58 -23.29 -3.55
CA ASP A 52 3.22 -23.48 -4.94
C ASP A 52 2.65 -22.16 -5.49
N THR A 53 3.47 -21.42 -6.23
CA THR A 53 3.11 -20.08 -6.72
C THR A 53 1.93 -20.12 -7.72
N GLU A 54 1.69 -21.25 -8.40
CA GLU A 54 0.56 -21.41 -9.32
C GLU A 54 -0.77 -21.58 -8.55
N LYS A 55 -0.71 -22.03 -7.31
CA LYS A 55 -1.89 -22.30 -6.47
C LYS A 55 -2.15 -21.26 -5.39
N LEU A 56 -1.31 -20.23 -5.26
CA LEU A 56 -1.46 -19.22 -4.20
C LEU A 56 -2.84 -18.55 -4.16
N LEU A 57 -3.50 -18.42 -5.29
CA LEU A 57 -4.86 -17.82 -5.41
C LEU A 57 -5.98 -18.88 -5.51
N GLY A 58 -5.66 -20.15 -5.35
CA GLY A 58 -6.60 -21.26 -5.48
C GLY A 58 -6.82 -21.68 -6.93
N ASP A 59 -7.69 -22.68 -7.10
CA ASP A 59 -8.07 -23.18 -8.42
C ASP A 59 -9.16 -22.27 -9.02
N THR A 60 -8.74 -21.34 -9.88
CA THR A 60 -9.62 -20.36 -10.54
C THR A 60 -10.44 -20.95 -11.67
N GLU A 61 -10.15 -22.20 -12.09
CA GLU A 61 -10.89 -22.93 -13.14
C GLU A 61 -12.01 -23.80 -12.56
N ALA A 62 -12.08 -23.95 -11.23
CA ALA A 62 -13.11 -24.76 -10.59
C ALA A 62 -14.52 -24.18 -10.81
N GLU A 63 -15.49 -25.03 -11.13
CA GLU A 63 -16.89 -24.62 -11.23
C GLU A 63 -17.39 -24.12 -9.86
N GLY A 64 -18.03 -22.96 -9.86
CA GLY A 64 -18.48 -22.32 -8.63
C GLY A 64 -17.34 -21.66 -7.81
N TRP A 65 -16.20 -21.42 -8.45
CA TRP A 65 -15.11 -20.70 -7.81
C TRP A 65 -15.58 -19.34 -7.27
N LYS A 66 -15.21 -19.09 -6.03
CA LYS A 66 -15.52 -17.84 -5.34
C LYS A 66 -14.29 -17.37 -4.60
N THR A 67 -13.95 -16.13 -4.81
CA THR A 67 -12.85 -15.48 -4.10
C THR A 67 -13.18 -14.03 -3.84
N GLY A 68 -12.41 -13.43 -3.01
CA GLY A 68 -12.46 -12.00 -2.77
C GLY A 68 -11.12 -11.48 -2.28
N MET A 69 -11.00 -10.18 -2.33
CA MET A 69 -9.83 -9.47 -1.89
C MET A 69 -10.25 -8.25 -1.08
N SER A 70 -9.67 -8.08 0.09
CA SER A 70 -9.83 -6.88 0.90
C SER A 70 -8.49 -6.19 0.99
N LEU A 71 -8.45 -4.98 0.48
CA LEU A 71 -7.29 -4.10 0.50
C LEU A 71 -7.52 -2.99 1.50
N GLY A 72 -6.53 -2.66 2.29
CA GLY A 72 -6.57 -1.50 3.17
C GLY A 72 -5.20 -0.86 3.33
N ALA A 73 -5.16 0.47 3.37
CA ALA A 73 -3.96 1.22 3.68
C ALA A 73 -4.29 2.47 4.48
N ASN A 74 -3.41 2.87 5.35
CA ASN A 74 -3.43 4.20 5.96
C ASN A 74 -2.03 4.78 5.88
N LEU A 75 -1.96 6.08 5.69
CA LEU A 75 -0.73 6.85 5.70
C LEU A 75 -0.98 8.15 6.44
N SER A 76 -0.13 8.51 7.37
CA SER A 76 -0.11 9.81 7.99
C SER A 76 1.26 10.45 7.82
N TYR A 77 1.25 11.71 7.53
CA TYR A 77 2.42 12.55 7.40
C TYR A 77 2.28 13.73 8.37
N GLU A 78 3.25 13.92 9.23
CA GLU A 78 3.32 15.04 10.12
C GLU A 78 4.65 15.76 9.90
N MET A 79 4.61 17.08 9.81
CA MET A 79 5.78 17.94 9.73
C MET A 79 5.67 19.09 10.73
N SER A 80 6.78 19.44 11.35
CA SER A 80 6.87 20.62 12.20
C SER A 80 8.08 21.43 11.81
N ALA A 81 7.88 22.71 11.51
CA ALA A 81 8.93 23.66 11.15
C ALA A 81 8.61 25.02 11.77
N ALA A 82 9.60 25.70 12.35
CA ALA A 82 9.47 27.04 12.95
C ALA A 82 8.32 27.15 13.99
N GLY A 83 7.96 26.06 14.66
CA GLY A 83 6.87 26.01 15.65
C GLY A 83 5.48 25.77 15.06
N GLU A 84 5.33 25.76 13.76
CA GLU A 84 4.09 25.39 13.07
C GLU A 84 4.03 23.89 12.80
N LYS A 85 2.82 23.33 12.88
CA LYS A 85 2.58 21.92 12.59
C LYS A 85 1.66 21.79 11.38
N MET A 86 2.06 20.91 10.48
CA MET A 86 1.26 20.47 9.34
C MET A 86 1.05 18.98 9.45
N SER A 87 -0.14 18.51 9.12
CA SER A 87 -0.41 17.08 9.02
C SER A 87 -1.32 16.76 7.85
N MET A 88 -1.07 15.61 7.26
CA MET A 88 -1.92 15.02 6.24
C MET A 88 -2.13 13.56 6.61
N SER A 89 -3.36 13.10 6.53
CA SER A 89 -3.66 11.69 6.69
C SER A 89 -4.50 11.20 5.52
N PHE A 90 -4.17 10.01 5.16
CA PHE A 90 -4.74 9.31 4.04
C PHE A 90 -5.17 7.93 4.53
N ASP A 91 -6.37 7.53 4.22
CA ASP A 91 -6.93 6.25 4.69
C ASP A 91 -7.66 5.57 3.53
N LEU A 92 -7.40 4.29 3.29
CA LEU A 92 -7.73 3.48 2.14
C LEU A 92 -8.41 2.17 2.51
N SER A 93 -9.60 1.83 1.93
CA SER A 93 -10.05 0.44 1.82
C SER A 93 -10.71 0.14 0.48
N HIS A 94 -10.55 -1.07 0.03
CA HIS A 94 -11.26 -1.60 -1.13
C HIS A 94 -11.52 -3.08 -0.92
N LYS A 95 -12.72 -3.54 -1.28
CA LYS A 95 -13.09 -4.94 -1.29
C LYS A 95 -13.60 -5.30 -2.67
N ILE A 96 -13.18 -6.45 -3.14
CA ILE A 96 -13.63 -7.03 -4.38
C ILE A 96 -14.11 -8.44 -4.08
N SER A 97 -15.27 -8.80 -4.58
CA SER A 97 -15.74 -10.19 -4.64
C SER A 97 -15.90 -10.62 -6.08
N ALA A 98 -15.44 -11.81 -6.39
CA ALA A 98 -15.59 -12.45 -7.69
C ALA A 98 -16.20 -13.84 -7.49
N GLU A 99 -17.23 -14.16 -8.25
CA GLU A 99 -17.92 -15.44 -8.20
C GLU A 99 -18.18 -15.93 -9.63
N SER A 100 -17.76 -17.15 -9.95
CA SER A 100 -18.06 -17.81 -11.21
C SER A 100 -19.33 -18.62 -11.07
N ALA A 101 -20.38 -18.24 -11.79
CA ALA A 101 -21.67 -18.96 -11.81
C ALA A 101 -22.13 -19.16 -13.25
N GLN A 102 -22.30 -20.42 -13.65
CA GLN A 102 -22.92 -20.80 -14.92
C GLN A 102 -22.40 -20.03 -16.14
N ASP A 103 -21.09 -20.06 -16.39
CA ASP A 103 -20.40 -19.38 -17.50
C ASP A 103 -20.40 -17.83 -17.42
N ALA A 104 -20.81 -17.25 -16.30
CA ALA A 104 -20.74 -15.81 -16.07
C ALA A 104 -19.88 -15.48 -14.85
N LEU A 105 -19.07 -14.45 -14.95
CA LEU A 105 -18.33 -13.87 -13.84
C LEU A 105 -19.20 -12.76 -13.21
N ASP A 106 -19.53 -12.87 -11.94
CA ASP A 106 -20.11 -11.77 -11.14
C ASP A 106 -18.99 -11.11 -10.33
N LEU A 107 -18.69 -9.85 -10.64
CA LEU A 107 -17.66 -9.06 -9.98
C LEU A 107 -18.29 -7.84 -9.35
N LYS A 108 -18.07 -7.67 -8.04
CA LYS A 108 -18.51 -6.50 -7.28
C LYS A 108 -17.37 -5.93 -6.49
N GLY A 109 -17.39 -4.62 -6.31
CA GLY A 109 -16.42 -3.92 -5.47
C GLY A 109 -17.07 -2.82 -4.65
N GLU A 110 -16.53 -2.62 -3.45
CA GLU A 110 -16.82 -1.47 -2.60
C GLU A 110 -15.52 -0.90 -2.09
N GLY A 111 -15.44 0.41 -2.01
CA GLY A 111 -14.27 1.07 -1.47
C GLY A 111 -14.58 2.44 -0.93
N SER A 112 -13.66 3.01 -0.23
CA SER A 112 -13.76 4.39 0.20
C SER A 112 -12.39 5.05 0.39
N LEU A 113 -12.24 6.33 0.10
CA LEU A 113 -11.06 7.19 0.23
C LEU A 113 -11.34 8.35 1.20
N ALA A 114 -10.52 8.60 2.22
CA ALA A 114 -10.52 9.85 2.96
C ALA A 114 -9.12 10.49 2.97
N LEU A 115 -9.08 11.75 2.62
CA LEU A 115 -7.94 12.62 2.79
C LEU A 115 -8.31 13.66 3.85
N GLN A 116 -7.45 13.83 4.83
CA GLN A 116 -7.57 14.93 5.79
C GLN A 116 -6.27 15.72 5.79
N THR A 117 -6.39 17.03 5.75
CA THR A 117 -5.26 17.94 5.88
C THR A 117 -5.47 18.88 7.05
N ASN A 118 -4.39 19.25 7.70
CA ASN A 118 -4.37 20.32 8.70
C ASN A 118 -3.14 21.18 8.39
N LEU A 119 -3.37 22.33 7.82
CA LEU A 119 -2.34 23.29 7.43
C LEU A 119 -2.56 24.57 8.23
N ALA A 120 -1.63 24.91 9.10
CA ALA A 120 -1.70 26.13 9.94
C ALA A 120 -3.02 26.26 10.73
N GLY A 121 -3.63 25.15 11.15
CA GLY A 121 -4.89 25.12 11.89
C GLY A 121 -6.16 25.01 11.01
N GLU A 122 -6.06 25.20 9.72
CA GLU A 122 -7.15 24.95 8.79
C GLU A 122 -7.25 23.47 8.48
N LYS A 123 -8.45 22.91 8.70
CA LYS A 123 -8.72 21.48 8.51
C LYS A 123 -9.65 21.29 7.34
N GLU A 124 -9.21 20.45 6.42
CA GLU A 124 -10.02 20.00 5.29
C GLU A 124 -10.16 18.48 5.31
N LYS A 125 -11.30 18.01 4.85
CA LYS A 125 -11.59 16.58 4.73
C LYS A 125 -12.30 16.28 3.42
N TYR A 126 -11.75 15.33 2.69
CA TYR A 126 -12.33 14.80 1.47
C TYR A 126 -12.61 13.32 1.67
N THR A 127 -13.76 12.87 1.23
CA THR A 127 -14.12 11.44 1.27
C THR A 127 -14.74 11.05 -0.06
N VAL A 128 -14.30 9.93 -0.63
CA VAL A 128 -14.91 9.33 -1.82
C VAL A 128 -15.24 7.89 -1.47
N LYS A 129 -16.48 7.47 -1.62
CA LYS A 129 -16.86 6.05 -1.62
C LYS A 129 -17.03 5.60 -3.05
N THR A 130 -16.59 4.39 -3.32
CA THR A 130 -16.71 3.78 -4.64
C THR A 130 -17.47 2.48 -4.53
N TYR A 131 -18.31 2.22 -5.50
CA TYR A 131 -18.96 0.93 -5.67
C TYR A 131 -18.88 0.58 -7.15
N ASN A 132 -18.69 -0.68 -7.45
CA ASN A 132 -18.67 -1.11 -8.84
C ASN A 132 -19.36 -2.48 -9.00
N ASP A 133 -19.99 -2.64 -10.12
CA ASP A 133 -20.45 -3.90 -10.68
C ASP A 133 -19.81 -4.10 -12.07
N MET A 134 -20.23 -5.12 -12.79
CA MET A 134 -19.72 -5.39 -14.15
C MET A 134 -20.07 -4.32 -15.19
N LYS A 135 -20.92 -3.34 -14.87
CA LYS A 135 -21.44 -2.35 -15.82
C LYS A 135 -21.10 -0.92 -15.47
N ASN A 136 -21.03 -0.61 -14.17
CA ASN A 136 -20.93 0.78 -13.71
C ASN A 136 -19.94 0.91 -12.55
N ILE A 137 -19.35 2.09 -12.46
CA ILE A 137 -18.66 2.59 -11.29
C ILE A 137 -19.52 3.70 -10.70
N TYR A 138 -19.78 3.62 -9.40
CA TYR A 138 -20.55 4.60 -8.63
C TYR A 138 -19.61 5.32 -7.66
N LEU A 139 -19.64 6.63 -7.68
CA LEU A 139 -18.82 7.50 -6.84
C LEU A 139 -19.73 8.33 -5.93
N ASP A 140 -19.54 8.27 -4.62
CA ASP A 140 -20.19 9.12 -3.62
C ASP A 140 -19.11 9.97 -2.96
N ALA A 141 -18.95 11.20 -3.41
CA ALA A 141 -17.90 12.11 -2.99
C ALA A 141 -18.45 13.15 -2.01
N SER A 142 -17.72 13.43 -0.95
CA SER A 142 -17.98 14.52 -0.02
C SER A 142 -16.70 15.28 0.29
N ALA A 143 -16.83 16.62 0.36
CA ALA A 143 -15.75 17.53 0.75
C ALA A 143 -16.22 18.44 1.87
N HIS A 144 -15.38 18.63 2.88
CA HIS A 144 -15.53 19.69 3.87
C HIS A 144 -14.27 20.55 3.85
N ALA A 145 -14.40 21.74 3.29
CA ALA A 145 -13.31 22.68 3.16
C ALA A 145 -13.83 24.12 3.40
N ASN A 146 -13.07 24.96 4.04
CA ASN A 146 -13.43 26.36 4.34
C ASN A 146 -14.79 26.52 5.07
N GLY A 147 -15.17 25.53 5.90
CA GLY A 147 -16.46 25.52 6.61
C GLY A 147 -17.67 25.16 5.77
N GLU A 148 -17.50 24.80 4.50
CA GLU A 148 -18.56 24.37 3.60
C GLU A 148 -18.54 22.86 3.36
N ASN A 149 -19.74 22.30 3.16
CA ASN A 149 -19.90 20.90 2.78
C ASN A 149 -20.38 20.82 1.33
N GLN A 150 -19.71 19.99 0.54
CA GLN A 150 -20.10 19.68 -0.83
C GLN A 150 -20.24 18.17 -0.97
N ASN A 151 -21.28 17.72 -1.69
CA ASN A 151 -21.50 16.30 -1.94
C ASN A 151 -21.88 16.09 -3.41
N ALA A 152 -21.44 14.98 -3.97
CA ALA A 152 -21.79 14.57 -5.33
C ALA A 152 -21.92 13.04 -5.39
N LYS A 153 -22.94 12.56 -6.10
CA LYS A 153 -23.11 11.16 -6.46
C LYS A 153 -23.09 11.02 -7.97
N VAL A 154 -22.13 10.27 -8.49
CA VAL A 154 -21.89 10.12 -9.92
C VAL A 154 -21.84 8.63 -10.28
N ARG A 155 -22.46 8.28 -11.41
CA ARG A 155 -22.36 6.97 -12.03
C ARG A 155 -21.64 7.09 -13.37
N ILE A 156 -20.63 6.24 -13.57
CA ILE A 156 -19.85 6.16 -14.80
C ILE A 156 -20.07 4.78 -15.40
N SER A 157 -20.46 4.71 -16.65
CA SER A 157 -20.53 3.43 -17.38
C SER A 157 -19.12 2.93 -17.69
N ILE A 158 -18.85 1.65 -17.40
CA ILE A 158 -17.57 1.03 -17.73
C ILE A 158 -17.36 1.02 -19.25
N ALA A 159 -18.43 0.83 -20.04
CA ALA A 159 -18.36 0.88 -21.50
C ALA A 159 -17.92 2.29 -21.98
N ASP A 160 -18.46 3.36 -21.40
CA ASP A 160 -18.09 4.72 -21.79
C ASP A 160 -16.61 5.03 -21.49
N ILE A 161 -16.06 4.43 -20.42
CA ILE A 161 -14.62 4.55 -20.11
C ILE A 161 -13.79 3.89 -21.21
N PHE A 162 -14.15 2.67 -21.60
CA PHE A 162 -13.42 1.96 -22.64
C PHE A 162 -13.58 2.59 -24.01
N ASP A 163 -14.77 3.11 -24.36
CA ASP A 163 -15.02 3.82 -25.62
C ASP A 163 -14.29 5.16 -25.70
N GLY A 164 -14.17 5.87 -24.56
CA GLY A 164 -13.51 7.18 -24.51
C GLY A 164 -11.99 7.14 -24.32
N TYR A 165 -11.48 6.13 -23.65
CA TYR A 165 -10.07 6.03 -23.23
C TYR A 165 -9.37 4.75 -23.67
N GLY A 166 -10.03 3.87 -24.44
CA GLY A 166 -9.50 2.58 -24.86
C GLY A 166 -8.15 2.67 -25.58
N ASP A 167 -7.95 3.74 -26.35
CA ASP A 167 -6.67 4.00 -27.04
C ASP A 167 -5.63 4.69 -26.14
N MET A 168 -6.03 5.19 -24.97
CA MET A 168 -5.16 5.95 -24.04
C MET A 168 -4.70 5.09 -22.86
N LEU A 169 -5.36 3.97 -22.58
CA LEU A 169 -4.92 3.02 -21.56
C LEU A 169 -4.04 1.96 -22.26
N PRO A 170 -2.70 2.08 -22.22
CA PRO A 170 -1.85 0.95 -22.48
C PRO A 170 -2.00 0.00 -21.29
N ILE A 171 -3.14 -0.69 -21.21
CA ILE A 171 -3.25 -1.89 -20.40
C ILE A 171 -2.48 -2.97 -21.18
N GLU A 172 -1.17 -2.81 -21.25
CA GLU A 172 -0.36 -4.00 -21.38
C GLU A 172 -0.73 -4.82 -20.14
N PRO A 173 -1.33 -6.00 -20.32
CA PRO A 173 -1.49 -6.88 -19.18
C PRO A 173 -0.07 -6.99 -18.61
N VAL A 174 0.11 -6.54 -17.36
CA VAL A 174 1.32 -6.85 -16.61
C VAL A 174 1.25 -8.37 -16.50
N GLY A 175 1.76 -9.02 -17.54
CA GLY A 175 1.95 -10.45 -17.53
C GLY A 175 2.71 -10.78 -16.27
N PRO A 176 2.56 -11.96 -15.68
CA PRO A 176 3.35 -12.37 -14.55
C PRO A 176 4.80 -12.05 -14.93
N THR A 177 5.35 -11.01 -14.29
CA THR A 177 6.76 -10.69 -14.48
C THR A 177 7.46 -11.99 -14.17
N ASP A 178 8.39 -12.45 -15.02
CA ASP A 178 9.24 -13.65 -14.82
C ASP A 178 10.11 -13.58 -13.55
N ALA A 179 9.65 -12.87 -12.54
CA ALA A 179 10.19 -12.80 -11.20
C ALA A 179 9.83 -14.08 -10.43
N ALA A 180 10.38 -15.20 -10.91
CA ALA A 180 10.36 -16.41 -10.10
C ALA A 180 10.99 -16.09 -8.74
N LEU A 181 10.27 -16.41 -7.66
CA LEU A 181 10.85 -16.38 -6.32
C LEU A 181 12.16 -17.17 -6.33
N PRO A 182 13.22 -16.69 -5.67
CA PRO A 182 14.41 -17.51 -5.51
C PRO A 182 14.03 -18.85 -4.89
N THR A 183 14.33 -19.93 -5.56
CA THR A 183 14.06 -21.29 -5.07
C THR A 183 15.14 -21.80 -4.13
N ASP A 184 16.21 -21.02 -3.94
CA ASP A 184 17.37 -21.33 -3.11
C ASP A 184 17.40 -20.40 -1.89
N ALA A 185 17.31 -20.98 -0.70
CA ALA A 185 17.34 -20.27 0.58
C ALA A 185 18.62 -19.45 0.78
N ASP A 186 19.78 -19.92 0.32
CA ASP A 186 21.03 -19.18 0.43
C ASP A 186 21.05 -17.92 -0.44
N ALA A 187 20.56 -18.07 -1.67
CA ALA A 187 20.44 -16.95 -2.59
C ALA A 187 19.47 -15.90 -2.05
N LEU A 188 18.33 -16.34 -1.48
CA LEU A 188 17.35 -15.45 -0.88
C LEU A 188 17.90 -14.68 0.33
N LEU A 189 18.51 -15.40 1.29
CA LEU A 189 19.07 -14.77 2.49
C LEU A 189 20.18 -13.76 2.14
N LYS A 190 21.03 -14.12 1.17
CA LYS A 190 22.07 -13.22 0.71
C LYS A 190 21.47 -11.97 0.05
N GLU A 191 20.51 -12.12 -0.82
CA GLU A 191 19.87 -11.00 -1.52
C GLU A 191 19.14 -10.07 -0.56
N LEU A 192 18.45 -10.61 0.44
CA LEU A 192 17.81 -9.86 1.52
C LEU A 192 18.85 -9.05 2.32
N ALA A 193 19.94 -9.70 2.73
CA ALA A 193 21.00 -9.03 3.48
C ALA A 193 21.67 -7.91 2.67
N ASP A 194 21.98 -8.17 1.39
CA ASP A 194 22.55 -7.20 0.46
C ASP A 194 21.59 -6.01 0.21
N SER A 195 20.28 -6.23 0.32
CA SER A 195 19.23 -5.22 0.18
C SER A 195 18.82 -4.57 1.51
N GLY A 196 19.50 -4.87 2.61
CA GLY A 196 19.26 -4.26 3.91
C GLY A 196 18.04 -4.80 4.65
N PHE A 197 17.58 -6.02 4.33
CA PHE A 197 16.48 -6.67 5.05
C PHE A 197 16.95 -7.83 5.91
N THR A 198 16.27 -8.02 7.04
CA THR A 198 16.34 -9.24 7.84
C THR A 198 15.06 -10.03 7.70
N LEU A 199 15.16 -11.37 7.75
CA LEU A 199 14.05 -12.30 7.62
C LEU A 199 13.82 -13.05 8.93
N ALA A 200 12.56 -13.14 9.36
CA ALA A 200 12.12 -14.03 10.41
C ALA A 200 10.87 -14.80 9.96
N MET A 201 10.67 -16.00 10.50
CA MET A 201 9.61 -16.90 10.05
C MET A 201 8.90 -17.55 11.23
N ASP A 202 7.60 -17.86 11.06
CA ASP A 202 6.79 -18.69 11.94
C ASP A 202 6.02 -19.71 11.11
N THR A 203 6.17 -20.99 11.42
CA THR A 203 5.52 -22.10 10.71
C THR A 203 4.44 -22.81 11.53
N SER A 204 4.02 -22.24 12.65
CA SER A 204 3.05 -22.86 13.57
C SER A 204 1.64 -22.96 12.99
N ASP A 205 1.29 -22.11 12.01
CA ASP A 205 -0.02 -22.05 11.35
C ASP A 205 0.19 -21.59 9.89
N GLY A 206 0.60 -22.49 9.03
CA GLY A 206 1.06 -22.19 7.67
C GLY A 206 2.48 -21.58 7.67
N ILE A 207 2.78 -20.79 6.65
CA ILE A 207 4.07 -20.12 6.51
C ILE A 207 3.85 -18.62 6.68
N LYS A 208 4.43 -18.05 7.75
CA LYS A 208 4.42 -16.62 8.00
C LYS A 208 5.84 -16.09 7.90
N ILE A 209 6.05 -15.13 7.04
CA ILE A 209 7.35 -14.47 6.82
C ILE A 209 7.24 -13.02 7.28
N LYS A 210 8.24 -12.57 8.00
CA LYS A 210 8.44 -11.17 8.38
C LYS A 210 9.76 -10.69 7.81
N LEU A 211 9.73 -9.60 7.05
CA LEU A 211 10.92 -8.86 6.63
C LEU A 211 10.99 -7.54 7.42
N THR A 212 12.16 -7.21 7.92
CA THR A 212 12.41 -5.94 8.61
C THR A 212 13.51 -5.20 7.87
N ALA A 213 13.22 -3.97 7.43
CA ALA A 213 14.20 -3.11 6.79
C ALA A 213 15.15 -2.48 7.82
N ASN A 214 16.41 -2.35 7.48
CA ASN A 214 17.40 -1.60 8.26
C ASN A 214 17.49 -0.13 7.78
N GLU A 215 18.33 0.67 8.42
CA GLU A 215 18.48 2.11 8.15
C GLU A 215 18.93 2.42 6.72
N SER A 216 19.71 1.54 6.07
CA SER A 216 20.17 1.78 4.70
C SER A 216 19.02 1.83 3.70
N VAL A 217 17.96 1.00 3.90
CA VAL A 217 16.76 1.00 3.06
C VAL A 217 16.04 2.35 3.15
N PHE A 218 15.93 2.93 4.34
CA PHE A 218 15.28 4.23 4.52
C PHE A 218 16.06 5.35 3.82
N THR A 219 17.39 5.29 3.86
CA THR A 219 18.26 6.24 3.19
C THR A 219 18.08 6.17 1.67
N GLU A 220 18.07 4.96 1.09
CA GLU A 220 17.85 4.78 -0.35
C GLU A 220 16.46 5.27 -0.81
N ILE A 221 15.42 5.07 0.01
CA ILE A 221 14.08 5.59 -0.28
C ILE A 221 14.10 7.12 -0.32
N LEU A 222 14.76 7.76 0.64
CA LEU A 222 14.89 9.22 0.68
C LEU A 222 15.66 9.75 -0.53
N GLU A 223 16.76 9.13 -0.89
CA GLU A 223 17.54 9.50 -2.07
C GLU A 223 16.71 9.39 -3.36
N GLY A 224 15.90 8.34 -3.48
CA GLY A 224 14.98 8.14 -4.59
C GLY A 224 13.89 9.23 -4.66
N VAL A 225 13.32 9.61 -3.51
CA VAL A 225 12.31 10.69 -3.42
C VAL A 225 12.94 12.03 -3.78
N ASN A 226 14.15 12.32 -3.29
CA ASN A 226 14.87 13.57 -3.60
C ASN A 226 15.25 13.70 -5.06
N GLY A 227 15.64 12.60 -5.71
CA GLY A 227 15.94 12.58 -7.15
C GLY A 227 14.72 12.86 -8.03
N SER A 228 13.51 12.68 -7.47
CA SER A 228 12.23 12.88 -8.17
C SER A 228 11.64 14.28 -7.94
N LEU A 229 12.11 15.02 -6.94
CA LEU A 229 11.66 16.39 -6.69
C LEU A 229 12.40 17.36 -7.63
N PRO A 230 11.69 18.29 -8.30
CA PRO A 230 12.36 19.34 -9.06
C PRO A 230 13.29 20.08 -8.11
N SER A 231 14.49 20.42 -8.58
CA SER A 231 15.56 21.06 -7.81
C SER A 231 15.05 22.32 -7.09
N THR A 232 14.60 22.13 -5.86
CA THR A 232 14.06 23.20 -5.00
C THR A 232 15.17 24.03 -4.34
N GLY A 233 16.42 23.79 -4.72
CA GLY A 233 17.59 24.44 -4.08
C GLY A 233 17.90 23.92 -2.68
N ILE A 234 17.21 22.86 -2.21
CA ILE A 234 17.54 22.18 -0.96
C ILE A 234 18.78 21.32 -1.22
N PRO A 235 19.86 21.47 -0.44
CA PRO A 235 21.08 20.66 -0.60
C PRO A 235 20.74 19.18 -0.47
N ALA A 236 21.55 18.32 -1.10
CA ALA A 236 21.41 16.87 -1.02
C ALA A 236 21.19 16.44 0.44
N THR A 237 20.07 15.80 0.72
CA THR A 237 19.49 15.64 2.05
C THR A 237 20.31 14.80 3.02
N GLY A 238 21.28 14.01 2.55
CA GLY A 238 22.04 13.08 3.38
C GLY A 238 22.89 13.74 4.50
N GLU A 239 23.33 15.00 4.33
CA GLU A 239 24.14 15.69 5.33
C GLU A 239 23.30 16.34 6.46
N TYR A 240 22.04 16.65 6.19
CA TYR A 240 21.19 17.42 7.11
C TYR A 240 20.00 16.64 7.64
N PHE A 241 19.80 15.42 7.19
CA PHE A 241 18.67 14.57 7.59
C PHE A 241 19.15 13.34 8.36
N SER A 242 18.44 13.02 9.43
CA SER A 242 18.66 11.80 10.20
C SER A 242 17.34 11.14 10.60
N PHE A 243 17.26 9.82 10.49
CA PHE A 243 16.18 9.06 11.08
C PHE A 243 16.39 8.83 12.58
N SER A 244 15.29 8.76 13.31
CA SER A 244 15.26 8.25 14.68
C SER A 244 15.61 6.75 14.69
N LYS A 245 16.27 6.30 15.76
CA LYS A 245 16.55 4.88 15.99
C LYS A 245 15.30 4.02 16.16
N ASP A 246 14.17 4.64 16.47
CA ASP A 246 12.87 3.98 16.60
C ASP A 246 12.12 3.86 15.25
N SER A 247 12.70 4.39 14.17
CA SER A 247 12.16 4.22 12.82
C SER A 247 12.21 2.77 12.39
N TYR A 248 11.12 2.29 11.80
CA TYR A 248 11.04 0.92 11.29
C TYR A 248 10.17 0.82 10.04
N MET A 249 10.43 -0.23 9.26
CA MET A 249 9.57 -0.69 8.17
C MET A 249 9.56 -2.23 8.18
N GLU A 250 8.38 -2.80 8.20
CA GLU A 250 8.19 -4.24 8.27
C GLU A 250 7.17 -4.70 7.24
N PHE A 251 7.43 -5.85 6.66
CA PHE A 251 6.55 -6.52 5.70
C PHE A 251 6.24 -7.91 6.22
N TYR A 252 5.03 -8.37 5.97
CA TYR A 252 4.58 -9.68 6.40
C TYR A 252 3.84 -10.39 5.26
N LEU A 253 4.07 -11.68 5.15
CA LEU A 253 3.38 -12.58 4.25
C LEU A 253 2.82 -13.75 5.06
N HIS A 254 1.60 -14.19 4.76
CA HIS A 254 1.01 -15.39 5.33
C HIS A 254 0.44 -16.28 4.22
N VAL A 255 1.01 -17.46 4.07
CA VAL A 255 0.47 -18.57 3.28
C VAL A 255 -0.11 -19.58 4.26
N GLY A 256 -1.37 -19.90 4.14
CA GLY A 256 -2.05 -20.84 5.01
C GLY A 256 -1.52 -22.28 4.88
N ALA A 257 -1.90 -23.16 5.80
CA ALA A 257 -1.54 -24.57 5.74
C ALA A 257 -2.12 -25.30 4.51
N ASP A 258 -3.12 -24.70 3.87
CA ASP A 258 -3.71 -25.13 2.58
C ASP A 258 -2.91 -24.69 1.36
N GLY A 259 -1.78 -24.01 1.55
CA GLY A 259 -0.94 -23.47 0.47
C GLY A 259 -1.45 -22.18 -0.16
N LEU A 260 -2.59 -21.64 0.28
CA LEU A 260 -3.17 -20.42 -0.27
C LEU A 260 -2.62 -19.17 0.40
N LEU A 261 -2.38 -18.13 -0.39
CA LEU A 261 -2.07 -16.81 0.14
C LEU A 261 -3.28 -16.26 0.91
N LYS A 262 -3.08 -15.94 2.18
CA LYS A 262 -4.13 -15.42 3.06
C LYS A 262 -4.01 -13.92 3.27
N LYS A 263 -2.77 -13.46 3.52
CA LYS A 263 -2.58 -12.07 3.90
C LYS A 263 -1.18 -11.58 3.54
N VAL A 264 -1.12 -10.33 3.05
CA VAL A 264 0.12 -9.56 2.91
C VAL A 264 -0.07 -8.27 3.68
N THR A 265 0.88 -7.89 4.52
CA THR A 265 0.81 -6.62 5.22
C THR A 265 2.16 -5.92 5.23
N ALA A 266 2.12 -4.61 5.37
CA ALA A 266 3.29 -3.80 5.63
C ALA A 266 2.95 -2.74 6.68
N ARG A 267 3.93 -2.33 7.46
CA ARG A 267 3.83 -1.17 8.33
C ARG A 267 5.12 -0.40 8.39
N MET A 268 5.00 0.91 8.62
CA MET A 268 6.16 1.78 8.82
C MET A 268 5.85 2.87 9.85
N ASP A 269 6.87 3.28 10.57
CA ASP A 269 6.89 4.49 11.37
C ASP A 269 8.29 5.09 11.19
N LEU A 270 8.39 6.08 10.32
CA LEU A 270 9.64 6.76 9.97
C LEU A 270 9.60 8.14 10.63
N ASP A 271 10.43 8.34 11.62
CA ASP A 271 10.60 9.60 12.33
C ASP A 271 11.97 10.17 12.01
N GLY A 272 12.02 11.39 11.49
CA GLY A 272 13.24 12.00 11.04
C GLY A 272 13.30 13.50 11.32
N ALA A 273 14.50 14.05 11.25
CA ALA A 273 14.74 15.45 11.44
C ALA A 273 15.75 15.99 10.43
N PHE A 274 15.44 17.17 9.92
CA PHE A 274 16.40 18.02 9.21
C PHE A 274 16.99 19.03 10.19
N ASP A 275 18.29 19.17 10.18
CA ASP A 275 19.03 20.17 10.96
C ASP A 275 19.75 21.12 10.02
N PHE A 276 19.19 22.28 9.82
CA PHE A 276 19.72 23.32 8.93
C PHE A 276 20.64 24.32 9.66
N SER A 277 20.87 24.14 10.96
CA SER A 277 21.65 25.09 11.78
C SER A 277 23.10 25.26 11.32
N GLY A 278 23.62 24.34 10.52
CA GLY A 278 24.99 24.38 10.01
C GLY A 278 25.18 25.08 8.65
N LEU A 279 24.09 25.51 7.99
CA LEU A 279 24.18 26.05 6.62
C LEU A 279 24.69 27.50 6.55
N GLY A 280 24.77 28.24 7.69
CA GLY A 280 25.29 29.60 7.75
C GLY A 280 24.48 30.62 6.93
N ASP A 281 23.31 30.26 6.44
CA ASP A 281 22.37 31.11 5.74
C ASP A 281 21.28 31.57 6.71
N ALA A 282 20.96 32.84 6.73
CA ALA A 282 19.91 33.40 7.59
C ALA A 282 18.54 32.78 7.35
N ALA A 283 18.25 32.28 6.14
CA ALA A 283 17.01 31.57 5.83
C ALA A 283 16.99 30.16 6.45
N ALA A 284 18.12 29.45 6.44
CA ALA A 284 18.28 28.15 7.06
C ALA A 284 18.28 28.25 8.60
N GLU A 285 18.90 29.26 9.17
CA GLU A 285 18.83 29.55 10.62
C GLU A 285 17.38 29.86 11.05
N ALA A 286 16.59 30.53 10.21
CA ALA A 286 15.16 30.81 10.49
C ALA A 286 14.28 29.55 10.45
N LEU A 287 14.60 28.56 9.61
CA LEU A 287 13.94 27.25 9.59
C LEU A 287 14.32 26.40 10.78
N GLY A 288 15.57 26.52 11.26
CA GLY A 288 16.09 25.80 12.41
C GLY A 288 16.01 24.27 12.21
N LYS A 289 15.41 23.58 13.16
CA LYS A 289 15.16 22.15 13.11
C LYS A 289 13.75 21.86 12.59
N MET A 290 13.65 21.09 11.53
CA MET A 290 12.38 20.58 11.01
C MET A 290 12.27 19.10 11.34
N THR A 291 11.12 18.66 11.84
CA THR A 291 10.84 17.26 12.09
C THR A 291 9.80 16.74 11.11
N MET A 292 9.94 15.51 10.71
CA MET A 292 9.02 14.80 9.82
C MET A 292 8.71 13.42 10.41
N ARG A 293 7.45 13.03 10.40
CA ARG A 293 7.05 11.67 10.74
C ARG A 293 6.10 11.12 9.70
N ILE A 294 6.39 9.92 9.23
CA ILE A 294 5.56 9.18 8.30
C ILE A 294 5.16 7.87 8.97
N LYS A 295 3.87 7.68 9.17
CA LYS A 295 3.32 6.40 9.63
C LYS A 295 2.41 5.82 8.56
N GLY A 296 2.51 4.52 8.38
CA GLY A 296 1.64 3.83 7.45
C GLY A 296 1.46 2.37 7.80
N ALA A 297 0.34 1.83 7.37
CA ALA A 297 0.08 0.41 7.35
C ALA A 297 -0.69 0.05 6.08
N PHE A 298 -0.39 -1.13 5.57
CA PHE A 298 -1.03 -1.74 4.42
C PHE A 298 -1.46 -3.15 4.81
N GLU A 299 -2.65 -3.54 4.38
CA GLU A 299 -3.18 -4.89 4.58
C GLU A 299 -3.90 -5.35 3.31
N LEU A 300 -3.51 -6.50 2.79
CA LEU A 300 -4.19 -7.22 1.73
C LEU A 300 -4.59 -8.58 2.28
N GLU A 301 -5.88 -8.87 2.30
CA GLU A 301 -6.42 -10.18 2.66
C GLU A 301 -7.08 -10.81 1.45
N ILE A 302 -6.82 -12.10 1.25
CA ILE A 302 -7.39 -12.91 0.18
C ILE A 302 -8.25 -14.01 0.80
N GLY A 303 -9.48 -14.15 0.31
CA GLY A 303 -10.44 -15.13 0.82
C GLY A 303 -11.88 -14.73 0.48
N GLU A 304 -12.84 -15.25 1.21
CA GLU A 304 -14.23 -14.85 1.02
C GLU A 304 -14.45 -13.43 1.55
N VAL A 305 -14.88 -12.55 0.66
CA VAL A 305 -15.19 -11.15 0.97
C VAL A 305 -16.62 -10.84 0.56
N SER A 306 -17.38 -10.22 1.46
CA SER A 306 -18.72 -9.72 1.15
C SER A 306 -18.65 -8.25 0.74
N VAL A 307 -19.24 -7.93 -0.39
CA VAL A 307 -19.39 -6.58 -0.93
C VAL A 307 -20.86 -6.18 -0.83
N SER A 308 -21.13 -5.00 -0.28
CA SER A 308 -22.47 -4.46 -0.12
C SER A 308 -22.68 -3.28 -1.06
N MET A 309 -23.52 -3.46 -2.08
CA MET A 309 -23.93 -2.36 -2.95
C MET A 309 -24.94 -1.46 -2.22
N PRO A 310 -24.87 -0.11 -2.40
CA PRO A 310 -25.84 0.79 -1.81
C PRO A 310 -27.24 0.56 -2.39
N SER A 311 -28.27 0.77 -1.57
CA SER A 311 -29.67 0.62 -1.99
C SER A 311 -30.20 1.80 -2.82
N ASP A 312 -29.51 2.91 -2.82
CA ASP A 312 -29.88 4.20 -3.44
C ASP A 312 -29.12 4.48 -4.76
N LEU A 313 -28.78 3.43 -5.51
CA LEU A 313 -28.07 3.56 -6.79
C LEU A 313 -28.79 4.45 -7.82
N SER A 314 -30.12 4.62 -7.69
CA SER A 314 -30.91 5.52 -8.53
C SER A 314 -30.58 7.01 -8.32
N ASP A 315 -29.97 7.36 -7.18
CA ASP A 315 -29.64 8.76 -6.85
C ASP A 315 -28.32 9.22 -7.52
N TYR A 316 -27.59 8.28 -8.13
CA TYR A 316 -26.34 8.57 -8.81
C TYR A 316 -26.61 9.10 -10.21
N GLN A 317 -26.19 10.34 -10.46
CA GLN A 317 -26.31 11.00 -11.76
C GLN A 317 -25.32 10.42 -12.77
N ALA A 318 -25.75 10.21 -14.00
CA ALA A 318 -24.84 9.82 -15.06
C ALA A 318 -23.80 10.93 -15.31
N TYR A 319 -22.55 10.53 -15.42
CA TYR A 319 -21.48 11.42 -15.86
C TYR A 319 -21.54 11.48 -17.39
N ASN A 320 -21.83 12.67 -17.91
CA ASN A 320 -21.93 12.96 -19.35
C ASN A 320 -20.68 13.67 -19.83
#